data_51dd8c1c0e6d9532885897a8a650a050
#
_entry.id   51dd8c1c0e6d9532885897a8a650a050
#
_cell.length_a   1.000
_cell.length_b   1.000
_cell.length_c   1.000
_cell.angle_alpha   90.00
_cell.angle_beta   90.00
_cell.angle_gamma   90.00
#
_symmetry.space_group_name_H-M   'P 1'
#
loop_
_entity.id
_entity.type
_entity.pdbx_description
1 polymer ?
#
loop_
_entity_poly.entity_id
_entity_poly.type
_entity_poly.pdbx_seq_one_letter_code
_entity_poly.pdbx_strand_id
1 'polypeptide(L)'
;MVWRFFLNIFNLPDTIFMTVISNVMDNPRAFWVVNSLFVFALSVFCAGVLIPQILLISFRKRLFDVPDERKIHQGVVPRLGGIAFKPVVFFSVALALGLSMLLGYGQLLGNIGSESRPLAFGFCTIMMLYLVGMADDLIGIRYRAKFAIQIICGLLVIAGGLWINNLHGLLFIHALPEWIGYPITLFAVVFIINAINLIDGIDGLASGLCGVAMLFYGLVFFIIGEYIYALLAFATLGVLVPFFYYNVFGDPTKKNKIFMGDTGSLTIGMMTCILSLKLLNGFPVNPSMQQPNAFFLAYSPLIIPCFDVVRVYLHRVRNGKNPFLPDKNHIHHKMLAIGMKQRTACLLYTSPSPRDSTSS
;
A
#
# COMPACT_ATOMS: atom_id res chain seq x y z
N MET A 1 -13.53 12.74 32.27
CA MET A 1 -12.43 13.70 32.55
C MET A 1 -11.70 14.13 31.27
N VAL A 2 -11.28 13.22 30.41
CA VAL A 2 -10.58 13.50 29.13
C VAL A 2 -11.39 14.42 28.19
N TRP A 3 -12.70 14.27 28.12
CA TRP A 3 -13.60 15.06 27.27
C TRP A 3 -13.63 16.56 27.59
N ARG A 4 -13.67 16.92 28.88
CA ARG A 4 -13.65 18.34 29.28
C ARG A 4 -12.34 19.02 28.90
N PHE A 5 -11.24 18.27 28.84
CA PHE A 5 -9.96 18.79 28.38
C PHE A 5 -9.99 19.14 26.88
N PHE A 6 -10.57 18.25 26.02
CA PHE A 6 -10.71 18.54 24.59
C PHE A 6 -11.68 19.67 24.28
N LEU A 7 -12.82 19.75 24.99
CA LEU A 7 -13.80 20.81 24.83
C LEU A 7 -13.22 22.19 25.18
N ASN A 8 -12.39 22.28 26.21
CA ASN A 8 -11.71 23.50 26.58
C ASN A 8 -10.64 23.95 25.58
N ILE A 9 -9.98 23.00 24.89
CA ILE A 9 -8.98 23.31 23.85
C ILE A 9 -9.66 23.89 22.59
N PHE A 10 -10.80 23.38 22.20
CA PHE A 10 -11.46 23.76 20.94
C PHE A 10 -12.61 24.76 21.09
N ASN A 11 -12.91 25.18 22.32
CA ASN A 11 -13.96 26.18 22.62
C ASN A 11 -15.33 25.83 21.97
N LEU A 12 -15.65 24.55 21.85
CA LEU A 12 -16.88 24.07 21.23
C LEU A 12 -18.00 23.99 22.27
N PRO A 13 -19.23 24.46 21.94
CA PRO A 13 -20.38 24.33 22.85
C PRO A 13 -20.69 22.82 23.11
N ASP A 14 -20.83 22.46 24.38
CA ASP A 14 -21.12 21.09 24.83
C ASP A 14 -22.30 20.45 24.07
N THR A 15 -23.30 21.27 23.74
CA THR A 15 -24.53 20.83 23.05
C THR A 15 -24.29 20.37 21.61
N ILE A 16 -23.53 21.11 20.82
CA ILE A 16 -23.24 20.76 19.43
C ILE A 16 -22.40 19.49 19.38
N PHE A 17 -21.40 19.41 20.24
CA PHE A 17 -20.51 18.27 20.32
C PHE A 17 -21.24 16.98 20.75
N MET A 18 -22.09 17.07 21.78
CA MET A 18 -22.90 15.92 22.25
C MET A 18 -23.93 15.47 21.19
N THR A 19 -24.51 16.39 20.44
CA THR A 19 -25.44 16.05 19.36
C THR A 19 -24.73 15.36 18.18
N VAL A 20 -23.54 15.81 17.83
CA VAL A 20 -22.75 15.15 16.77
C VAL A 20 -22.34 13.75 17.21
N ILE A 21 -21.90 13.58 18.46
CA ILE A 21 -21.52 12.28 19.00
C ILE A 21 -22.71 11.33 19.06
N SER A 22 -23.87 11.76 19.56
CA SER A 22 -25.06 10.91 19.64
C SER A 22 -25.49 10.44 18.24
N ASN A 23 -25.50 11.36 17.25
CA ASN A 23 -25.82 10.99 15.87
C ASN A 23 -24.81 9.99 15.27
N VAL A 24 -23.52 10.06 15.63
CA VAL A 24 -22.49 9.10 15.22
C VAL A 24 -22.69 7.76 15.94
N MET A 25 -23.10 7.77 17.21
CA MET A 25 -23.38 6.54 17.99
C MET A 25 -24.55 5.76 17.44
N ASP A 26 -25.61 6.48 17.00
CA ASP A 26 -26.83 5.85 16.47
C ASP A 26 -26.63 5.28 15.06
N ASN A 27 -25.54 5.67 14.36
CA ASN A 27 -25.26 5.20 13.02
C ASN A 27 -23.84 4.60 12.91
N PRO A 28 -23.69 3.26 12.93
CA PRO A 28 -22.39 2.58 12.82
C PRO A 28 -21.58 2.98 11.58
N ARG A 29 -22.24 3.29 10.45
CA ARG A 29 -21.55 3.74 9.25
C ARG A 29 -20.92 5.12 9.44
N ALA A 30 -21.60 6.06 10.10
CA ALA A 30 -21.06 7.37 10.40
C ALA A 30 -19.83 7.28 11.31
N PHE A 31 -19.85 6.43 12.31
CA PHE A 31 -18.69 6.12 13.16
C PHE A 31 -17.47 5.69 12.34
N TRP A 32 -17.65 4.75 11.40
CA TRP A 32 -16.55 4.25 10.59
C TRP A 32 -16.06 5.27 9.55
N VAL A 33 -16.93 6.16 9.03
CA VAL A 33 -16.53 7.29 8.20
C VAL A 33 -15.60 8.22 8.98
N VAL A 34 -16.01 8.62 10.20
CA VAL A 34 -15.22 9.50 11.05
C VAL A 34 -13.87 8.88 11.40
N ASN A 35 -13.83 7.60 11.77
CA ASN A 35 -12.57 6.90 12.04
C ASN A 35 -11.67 6.81 10.80
N SER A 36 -12.23 6.53 9.63
CA SER A 36 -11.45 6.47 8.38
C SER A 36 -10.82 7.82 8.02
N LEU A 37 -11.58 8.90 8.14
CA LEU A 37 -11.08 10.26 7.93
C LEU A 37 -10.03 10.65 8.97
N PHE A 38 -10.26 10.29 10.23
CA PHE A 38 -9.34 10.55 11.32
C PHE A 38 -8.00 9.83 11.10
N VAL A 39 -8.03 8.53 10.79
CA VAL A 39 -6.83 7.73 10.51
C VAL A 39 -6.07 8.26 9.30
N PHE A 40 -6.77 8.62 8.24
CA PHE A 40 -6.16 9.23 7.06
C PHE A 40 -5.47 10.55 7.41
N ALA A 41 -6.17 11.49 8.05
CA ALA A 41 -5.63 12.79 8.43
C ALA A 41 -4.44 12.67 9.40
N LEU A 42 -4.56 11.78 10.39
CA LEU A 42 -3.48 11.49 11.33
C LEU A 42 -2.24 10.91 10.64
N SER A 43 -2.44 9.99 9.69
CA SER A 43 -1.35 9.42 8.91
C SER A 43 -0.66 10.46 8.02
N VAL A 44 -1.44 11.36 7.39
CA VAL A 44 -0.89 12.49 6.63
C VAL A 44 -0.05 13.38 7.54
N PHE A 45 -0.57 13.74 8.71
CA PHE A 45 0.14 14.59 9.67
C PHE A 45 1.43 13.93 10.17
N CYS A 46 1.35 12.69 10.66
CA CYS A 46 2.51 11.97 11.19
C CYS A 46 3.58 11.75 10.13
N ALA A 47 3.20 11.35 8.92
CA ALA A 47 4.15 11.18 7.81
C ALA A 47 4.76 12.52 7.38
N GLY A 48 3.95 13.60 7.36
CA GLY A 48 4.40 14.96 7.07
C GLY A 48 5.45 15.47 8.06
N VAL A 49 5.40 15.02 9.31
CA VAL A 49 6.40 15.34 10.34
C VAL A 49 7.61 14.41 10.26
N LEU A 50 7.39 13.10 10.09
CA LEU A 50 8.47 12.10 10.15
C LEU A 50 9.38 12.11 8.91
N ILE A 51 8.84 12.30 7.71
CA ILE A 51 9.63 12.27 6.48
C ILE A 51 10.72 13.35 6.47
N PRO A 52 10.46 14.62 6.82
CA PRO A 52 11.51 15.63 6.97
C PRO A 52 12.57 15.28 8.02
N GLN A 53 12.18 14.63 9.13
CA GLN A 53 13.13 14.19 10.15
C GLN A 53 14.03 13.07 9.63
N ILE A 54 13.46 12.11 8.89
CA ILE A 54 14.23 11.05 8.22
C ILE A 54 15.23 11.64 7.22
N LEU A 55 14.80 12.64 6.42
CA LEU A 55 15.69 13.39 5.53
C LEU A 55 16.84 14.03 6.29
N LEU A 56 16.53 14.76 7.36
CA LEU A 56 17.53 15.43 8.19
C LEU A 56 18.56 14.43 8.75
N ILE A 57 18.10 13.32 9.30
CA ILE A 57 18.96 12.25 9.85
C ILE A 57 19.80 11.63 8.74
N SER A 58 19.20 11.35 7.58
CA SER A 58 19.92 10.75 6.45
C SER A 58 21.07 11.61 5.97
N PHE A 59 20.86 12.93 5.86
CA PHE A 59 21.94 13.85 5.48
C PHE A 59 22.98 14.02 6.57
N ARG A 60 22.60 14.10 7.85
CA ARG A 60 23.55 14.20 8.98
C ARG A 60 24.43 12.96 9.12
N LYS A 61 23.86 11.78 8.92
CA LYS A 61 24.55 10.49 9.06
C LYS A 61 25.15 9.99 7.75
N ARG A 62 24.98 10.72 6.64
CA ARG A 62 25.44 10.33 5.30
C ARG A 62 24.90 8.96 4.86
N LEU A 63 23.64 8.67 5.21
CA LEU A 63 22.95 7.43 4.85
C LEU A 63 22.37 7.56 3.44
N PHE A 64 23.21 7.54 2.43
CA PHE A 64 22.84 7.61 1.04
C PHE A 64 23.87 6.88 0.18
N ASP A 65 23.41 6.31 -0.92
CA ASP A 65 24.28 5.71 -1.91
C ASP A 65 25.21 6.73 -2.55
N VAL A 66 26.47 6.35 -2.74
CA VAL A 66 27.41 7.09 -3.60
C VAL A 66 26.83 7.10 -5.03
N PRO A 67 26.85 8.24 -5.73
CA PRO A 67 26.38 8.31 -7.10
C PRO A 67 27.14 7.31 -7.98
N ASP A 68 26.46 6.32 -8.53
CA ASP A 68 26.98 5.44 -9.57
C ASP A 68 26.73 6.11 -10.92
N GLU A 69 27.66 6.01 -11.89
CA GLU A 69 27.57 6.61 -13.24
C GLU A 69 26.29 6.21 -14.03
N ARG A 70 25.55 5.23 -13.49
CA ARG A 70 24.28 4.75 -14.07
C ARG A 70 23.04 5.52 -13.62
N LYS A 71 23.16 6.46 -12.65
CA LYS A 71 22.00 7.16 -12.05
C LYS A 71 21.69 8.46 -12.79
N ILE A 72 20.40 8.64 -13.11
CA ILE A 72 19.85 9.76 -13.90
C ILE A 72 19.86 11.10 -13.13
N HIS A 73 20.03 11.07 -11.79
CA HIS A 73 19.92 12.25 -10.94
C HIS A 73 21.27 12.87 -10.62
N GLN A 74 21.39 14.18 -10.90
CA GLN A 74 22.49 15.01 -10.40
C GLN A 74 22.17 15.37 -8.93
N GLY A 75 22.77 14.66 -7.98
CA GLY A 75 22.62 14.90 -6.55
C GLY A 75 22.43 13.62 -5.74
N VAL A 76 22.71 13.72 -4.46
CA VAL A 76 22.58 12.62 -3.50
C VAL A 76 21.18 12.61 -2.93
N VAL A 77 20.41 11.52 -3.11
CA VAL A 77 19.04 11.36 -2.62
C VAL A 77 18.97 10.12 -1.70
N PRO A 78 18.51 10.28 -0.44
CA PRO A 78 18.35 9.15 0.48
C PRO A 78 17.24 8.18 0.03
N ARG A 79 17.43 6.86 0.26
CA ARG A 79 16.46 5.79 -0.03
C ARG A 79 15.72 5.30 1.21
N LEU A 80 15.45 6.18 2.15
CA LEU A 80 14.93 5.82 3.47
C LEU A 80 13.49 6.29 3.71
N GLY A 81 12.78 6.72 2.65
CA GLY A 81 11.39 7.22 2.78
C GLY A 81 10.41 6.19 3.33
N GLY A 82 10.62 4.93 2.95
CA GLY A 82 9.79 3.82 3.42
C GLY A 82 9.85 3.55 4.93
N ILE A 83 10.86 4.05 5.63
CA ILE A 83 10.97 3.89 7.09
C ILE A 83 9.76 4.50 7.82
N ALA A 84 9.16 5.57 7.28
CA ALA A 84 7.97 6.18 7.87
C ALA A 84 6.69 5.33 7.72
N PHE A 85 6.60 4.46 6.71
CA PHE A 85 5.34 3.85 6.29
C PHE A 85 4.71 3.00 7.39
N LYS A 86 5.37 1.94 7.78
CA LYS A 86 4.84 1.02 8.78
C LYS A 86 4.58 1.70 10.13
N PRO A 87 5.53 2.42 10.75
CA PRO A 87 5.29 3.05 12.05
C PRO A 87 4.09 3.98 12.05
N VAL A 88 3.91 4.80 11.00
CA VAL A 88 2.80 5.74 10.91
C VAL A 88 1.47 5.01 10.73
N VAL A 89 1.39 4.03 9.82
CA VAL A 89 0.16 3.25 9.59
C VAL A 89 -0.29 2.57 10.87
N PHE A 90 0.63 1.87 11.56
CA PHE A 90 0.31 1.13 12.77
C PHE A 90 -0.06 2.06 13.93
N PHE A 91 0.67 3.16 14.11
CA PHE A 91 0.34 4.16 15.12
C PHE A 91 -1.04 4.76 14.89
N SER A 92 -1.34 5.16 13.67
CA SER A 92 -2.61 5.82 13.34
C SER A 92 -3.81 4.90 13.55
N VAL A 93 -3.70 3.65 13.10
CA VAL A 93 -4.76 2.65 13.29
C VAL A 93 -4.90 2.27 14.77
N ALA A 94 -3.79 2.00 15.45
CA ALA A 94 -3.83 1.63 16.87
C ALA A 94 -4.40 2.76 17.74
N LEU A 95 -4.02 4.01 17.46
CA LEU A 95 -4.56 5.17 18.21
C LEU A 95 -6.07 5.33 17.95
N ALA A 96 -6.53 5.21 16.71
CA ALA A 96 -7.96 5.31 16.39
C ALA A 96 -8.78 4.21 17.09
N LEU A 97 -8.30 2.97 17.07
CA LEU A 97 -8.95 1.85 17.76
C LEU A 97 -8.94 2.04 19.28
N GLY A 98 -7.80 2.45 19.85
CA GLY A 98 -7.67 2.73 21.28
C GLY A 98 -8.59 3.86 21.75
N LEU A 99 -8.65 4.97 21.02
CA LEU A 99 -9.57 6.07 21.29
C LEU A 99 -11.04 5.61 21.18
N SER A 100 -11.37 4.83 20.15
CA SER A 100 -12.73 4.28 20.01
C SER A 100 -13.13 3.42 21.21
N MET A 101 -12.23 2.61 21.75
CA MET A 101 -12.47 1.83 22.97
C MET A 101 -12.63 2.72 24.19
N LEU A 102 -11.77 3.72 24.38
CA LEU A 102 -11.85 4.67 25.50
C LEU A 102 -13.16 5.47 25.50
N LEU A 103 -13.71 5.74 24.33
CA LEU A 103 -14.96 6.48 24.16
C LEU A 103 -16.21 5.61 24.31
N GLY A 104 -16.04 4.32 24.61
CA GLY A 104 -17.16 3.39 24.82
C GLY A 104 -17.70 2.75 23.54
N TYR A 105 -17.07 2.97 22.39
CA TYR A 105 -17.46 2.39 21.10
C TYR A 105 -16.93 0.96 20.88
N GLY A 106 -16.41 0.31 21.90
CA GLY A 106 -15.86 -1.04 21.78
C GLY A 106 -16.80 -2.07 21.16
N GLN A 107 -18.11 -1.89 21.35
CA GLN A 107 -19.14 -2.77 20.74
C GLN A 107 -19.18 -2.66 19.21
N LEU A 108 -18.90 -1.49 18.64
CA LEU A 108 -18.84 -1.28 17.19
C LEU A 108 -17.61 -1.93 16.54
N LEU A 109 -16.62 -2.31 17.35
CA LEU A 109 -15.41 -3.03 16.93
C LEU A 109 -15.62 -4.57 16.92
N GLY A 110 -16.84 -5.05 17.17
CA GLY A 110 -17.19 -6.43 17.54
C GLY A 110 -16.68 -7.56 16.64
N ASN A 111 -16.35 -7.30 15.38
CA ASN A 111 -15.88 -8.33 14.46
C ASN A 111 -14.35 -8.47 14.38
N ILE A 112 -13.59 -7.73 15.20
CA ILE A 112 -12.11 -7.84 15.20
C ILE A 112 -11.68 -9.25 15.65
N GLY A 113 -12.45 -9.92 16.49
CA GLY A 113 -12.14 -11.27 16.96
C GLY A 113 -12.09 -12.30 15.84
N SER A 114 -13.02 -12.27 14.90
CA SER A 114 -13.05 -13.16 13.72
C SER A 114 -11.89 -12.90 12.76
N GLU A 115 -11.43 -11.66 12.69
CA GLU A 115 -10.32 -11.23 11.82
C GLU A 115 -8.95 -11.29 12.51
N SER A 116 -8.88 -11.71 13.77
CA SER A 116 -7.63 -11.72 14.57
C SER A 116 -6.52 -12.54 13.92
N ARG A 117 -6.84 -13.70 13.35
CA ARG A 117 -5.87 -14.60 12.70
C ARG A 117 -5.28 -13.99 11.42
N PRO A 118 -6.06 -13.55 10.42
CA PRO A 118 -5.52 -12.89 9.22
C PRO A 118 -4.73 -11.62 9.56
N LEU A 119 -5.20 -10.81 10.50
CA LEU A 119 -4.52 -9.58 10.92
C LEU A 119 -3.20 -9.87 11.62
N ALA A 120 -3.14 -10.84 12.54
CA ALA A 120 -1.92 -11.18 13.25
C ALA A 120 -0.82 -11.65 12.29
N PHE A 121 -1.12 -12.61 11.42
CA PHE A 121 -0.16 -13.08 10.41
C PHE A 121 0.18 -11.99 9.39
N GLY A 122 -0.80 -11.18 8.98
CA GLY A 122 -0.57 -10.02 8.13
C GLY A 122 0.41 -9.02 8.75
N PHE A 123 0.25 -8.69 10.02
CA PHE A 123 1.17 -7.80 10.74
C PHE A 123 2.57 -8.40 10.87
N CYS A 124 2.68 -9.70 11.13
CA CYS A 124 3.98 -10.39 11.16
C CYS A 124 4.70 -10.28 9.81
N THR A 125 4.01 -10.52 8.69
CA THR A 125 4.62 -10.47 7.36
C THR A 125 5.04 -9.07 6.96
N ILE A 126 4.21 -8.06 7.25
CA ILE A 126 4.55 -6.64 7.03
C ILE A 126 5.77 -6.26 7.87
N MET A 127 5.84 -6.72 9.14
CA MET A 127 7.00 -6.46 10.00
C MET A 127 8.27 -7.07 9.44
N MET A 128 8.22 -8.35 9.02
CA MET A 128 9.37 -9.05 8.45
C MET A 128 9.90 -8.34 7.20
N LEU A 129 9.03 -7.98 6.26
CA LEU A 129 9.46 -7.30 5.03
C LEU A 129 9.93 -5.88 5.28
N TYR A 130 9.34 -5.17 6.24
CA TYR A 130 9.82 -3.87 6.68
C TYR A 130 11.24 -3.94 7.23
N LEU A 131 11.53 -4.91 8.11
CA LEU A 131 12.88 -5.08 8.67
C LEU A 131 13.91 -5.51 7.63
N VAL A 132 13.53 -6.42 6.73
CA VAL A 132 14.40 -6.87 5.63
C VAL A 132 14.66 -5.73 4.64
N GLY A 133 13.63 -4.97 4.28
CA GLY A 133 13.80 -3.80 3.40
C GLY A 133 14.69 -2.73 4.03
N MET A 134 14.52 -2.46 5.33
CA MET A 134 15.37 -1.52 6.05
C MET A 134 16.83 -1.99 6.12
N ALA A 135 17.06 -3.27 6.37
CA ALA A 135 18.40 -3.83 6.35
C ALA A 135 19.00 -3.79 4.93
N ASP A 136 18.18 -3.98 3.88
CA ASP A 136 18.65 -3.84 2.51
C ASP A 136 19.06 -2.40 2.16
N ASP A 137 18.22 -1.42 2.53
CA ASP A 137 18.48 -0.01 2.28
C ASP A 137 19.73 0.50 3.04
N LEU A 138 20.07 -0.11 4.18
CA LEU A 138 21.21 0.32 5.03
C LEU A 138 22.53 -0.41 4.72
N ILE A 139 22.46 -1.72 4.49
CA ILE A 139 23.67 -2.57 4.37
C ILE A 139 23.72 -3.42 3.10
N GLY A 140 22.62 -3.46 2.34
CA GLY A 140 22.47 -4.32 1.17
C GLY A 140 22.29 -5.80 1.53
N ILE A 141 21.22 -6.43 1.06
CA ILE A 141 20.90 -7.85 1.28
C ILE A 141 20.97 -8.60 -0.04
N ARG A 142 21.51 -9.82 0.00
CA ARG A 142 21.56 -10.69 -1.17
C ARG A 142 20.11 -11.01 -1.64
N TYR A 143 19.88 -10.96 -2.96
CA TYR A 143 18.55 -11.21 -3.55
C TYR A 143 17.94 -12.56 -3.11
N ARG A 144 18.75 -13.61 -2.91
CA ARG A 144 18.31 -14.93 -2.44
C ARG A 144 17.69 -14.87 -1.04
N ALA A 145 18.26 -14.07 -0.15
CA ALA A 145 17.72 -13.91 1.21
C ALA A 145 16.40 -13.14 1.18
N LYS A 146 16.30 -12.06 0.39
CA LYS A 146 15.01 -11.36 0.18
C LYS A 146 13.92 -12.30 -0.35
N PHE A 147 14.26 -13.10 -1.35
CA PHE A 147 13.31 -14.06 -1.93
C PHE A 147 12.86 -15.13 -0.93
N ALA A 148 13.79 -15.68 -0.12
CA ALA A 148 13.46 -16.65 0.91
C ALA A 148 12.50 -16.07 1.97
N ILE A 149 12.71 -14.82 2.40
CA ILE A 149 11.80 -14.15 3.34
C ILE A 149 10.42 -13.89 2.72
N GLN A 150 10.35 -13.52 1.44
CA GLN A 150 9.07 -13.35 0.75
C GLN A 150 8.29 -14.68 0.68
N ILE A 151 8.97 -15.81 0.48
CA ILE A 151 8.35 -17.15 0.53
C ILE A 151 7.79 -17.42 1.93
N ILE A 152 8.58 -17.15 2.98
CA ILE A 152 8.12 -17.32 4.37
C ILE A 152 6.89 -16.44 4.63
N CYS A 153 6.91 -15.19 4.18
CA CYS A 153 5.76 -14.29 4.29
C CYS A 153 4.53 -14.85 3.56
N GLY A 154 4.69 -15.40 2.36
CA GLY A 154 3.59 -16.04 1.63
C GLY A 154 3.00 -17.23 2.40
N LEU A 155 3.84 -18.08 3.01
CA LEU A 155 3.39 -19.19 3.86
C LEU A 155 2.64 -18.70 5.10
N LEU A 156 3.11 -17.63 5.74
CA LEU A 156 2.43 -17.02 6.89
C LEU A 156 1.07 -16.42 6.51
N VAL A 157 0.95 -15.80 5.33
CA VAL A 157 -0.34 -15.29 4.82
C VAL A 157 -1.33 -16.43 4.63
N ILE A 158 -0.89 -17.54 4.02
CA ILE A 158 -1.70 -18.76 3.86
C ILE A 158 -2.10 -19.32 5.23
N ALA A 159 -1.15 -19.42 6.17
CA ALA A 159 -1.42 -19.83 7.55
C ALA A 159 -2.40 -18.89 8.25
N GLY A 160 -2.41 -17.60 7.91
CA GLY A 160 -3.40 -16.61 8.34
C GLY A 160 -4.82 -16.85 7.78
N GLY A 161 -4.97 -17.74 6.81
CA GLY A 161 -6.25 -18.03 6.16
C GLY A 161 -6.50 -17.18 4.90
N LEU A 162 -5.55 -16.34 4.49
CA LEU A 162 -5.65 -15.55 3.28
C LEU A 162 -4.98 -16.30 2.11
N TRP A 163 -5.78 -16.97 1.30
CA TRP A 163 -5.30 -17.68 0.11
C TRP A 163 -6.35 -17.66 -0.99
N ILE A 164 -5.93 -17.90 -2.22
CA ILE A 164 -6.81 -17.92 -3.41
C ILE A 164 -7.59 -19.24 -3.40
N ASN A 165 -8.75 -19.21 -2.76
CA ASN A 165 -9.64 -20.37 -2.61
C ASN A 165 -10.74 -20.41 -3.67
N ASN A 166 -10.99 -19.29 -4.34
CA ASN A 166 -12.04 -19.17 -5.34
C ASN A 166 -11.59 -18.22 -6.46
N LEU A 167 -11.81 -18.59 -7.70
CA LEU A 167 -11.58 -17.72 -8.86
C LEU A 167 -12.86 -17.00 -9.33
N HIS A 168 -13.98 -17.18 -8.62
CA HIS A 168 -15.25 -16.52 -8.86
C HIS A 168 -15.74 -16.61 -10.32
N GLY A 169 -15.51 -17.78 -10.96
CA GLY A 169 -15.92 -18.02 -12.35
C GLY A 169 -14.90 -17.60 -13.40
N LEU A 170 -13.72 -17.07 -13.01
CA LEU A 170 -12.63 -16.84 -13.95
C LEU A 170 -12.19 -18.19 -14.57
N LEU A 171 -12.12 -18.25 -15.90
CA LEU A 171 -11.86 -19.47 -16.66
C LEU A 171 -12.83 -20.63 -16.33
N PHE A 172 -14.06 -20.31 -15.93
CA PHE A 172 -15.09 -21.27 -15.48
C PHE A 172 -14.71 -22.05 -14.20
N ILE A 173 -13.68 -21.59 -13.47
CA ILE A 173 -13.24 -22.17 -12.20
C ILE A 173 -13.82 -21.36 -11.05
N HIS A 174 -14.49 -22.03 -10.12
CA HIS A 174 -15.01 -21.44 -8.89
C HIS A 174 -14.06 -21.77 -7.73
N ALA A 175 -14.28 -22.87 -7.05
CA ALA A 175 -13.47 -23.27 -5.91
C ALA A 175 -12.16 -23.91 -6.34
N LEU A 176 -11.08 -23.57 -5.64
CA LEU A 176 -9.78 -24.22 -5.80
C LEU A 176 -9.50 -25.12 -4.58
N PRO A 177 -9.01 -26.36 -4.80
CA PRO A 177 -8.53 -27.18 -3.70
C PRO A 177 -7.22 -26.58 -3.13
N GLU A 178 -6.95 -26.86 -1.86
CA GLU A 178 -5.80 -26.30 -1.13
C GLU A 178 -4.46 -26.57 -1.81
N TRP A 179 -4.27 -27.78 -2.35
CA TRP A 179 -3.03 -28.18 -3.03
C TRP A 179 -2.73 -27.39 -4.31
N ILE A 180 -3.73 -26.73 -4.91
CA ILE A 180 -3.57 -25.79 -6.03
C ILE A 180 -3.55 -24.35 -5.51
N GLY A 181 -4.47 -23.99 -4.60
CA GLY A 181 -4.64 -22.64 -4.10
C GLY A 181 -3.42 -22.13 -3.34
N TYR A 182 -2.78 -22.96 -2.51
CA TYR A 182 -1.59 -22.57 -1.74
C TYR A 182 -0.39 -22.21 -2.62
N PRO A 183 0.03 -23.05 -3.59
CA PRO A 183 1.11 -22.69 -4.50
C PRO A 183 0.82 -21.44 -5.35
N ILE A 184 -0.41 -21.28 -5.83
CA ILE A 184 -0.83 -20.10 -6.60
C ILE A 184 -0.76 -18.84 -5.72
N THR A 185 -1.23 -18.95 -4.47
CA THR A 185 -1.16 -17.83 -3.51
C THR A 185 0.29 -17.44 -3.20
N LEU A 186 1.14 -18.44 -2.94
CA LEU A 186 2.56 -18.21 -2.68
C LEU A 186 3.23 -17.49 -3.86
N PHE A 187 2.97 -17.97 -5.07
CA PHE A 187 3.45 -17.32 -6.30
C PHE A 187 2.92 -15.88 -6.41
N ALA A 188 1.62 -15.67 -6.22
CA ALA A 188 0.99 -14.34 -6.29
C ALA A 188 1.58 -13.37 -5.28
N VAL A 189 1.79 -13.78 -4.03
CA VAL A 189 2.42 -12.96 -2.97
C VAL A 189 3.81 -12.50 -3.40
N VAL A 190 4.67 -13.44 -3.76
CA VAL A 190 6.05 -13.14 -4.20
C VAL A 190 6.04 -12.26 -5.46
N PHE A 191 5.17 -12.55 -6.41
CA PHE A 191 5.06 -11.82 -7.67
C PHE A 191 4.60 -10.38 -7.45
N ILE A 192 3.55 -10.13 -6.67
CA ILE A 192 3.02 -8.79 -6.40
C ILE A 192 4.05 -7.93 -5.65
N ILE A 193 4.70 -8.48 -4.61
CA ILE A 193 5.72 -7.76 -3.86
C ILE A 193 6.86 -7.31 -4.79
N ASN A 194 7.35 -8.21 -5.63
CA ASN A 194 8.42 -7.87 -6.57
C ASN A 194 7.94 -6.96 -7.70
N ALA A 195 6.69 -7.06 -8.15
CA ALA A 195 6.14 -6.15 -9.14
C ALA A 195 6.11 -4.71 -8.64
N ILE A 196 5.69 -4.49 -7.40
CA ILE A 196 5.67 -3.15 -6.78
C ILE A 196 7.09 -2.65 -6.52
N ASN A 197 8.01 -3.50 -6.10
CA ASN A 197 9.41 -3.13 -5.91
C ASN A 197 10.08 -2.74 -7.25
N LEU A 198 9.82 -3.47 -8.33
CA LEU A 198 10.40 -3.19 -9.65
C LEU A 198 9.85 -1.92 -10.31
N ILE A 199 8.60 -1.52 -10.01
CA ILE A 199 8.01 -0.30 -10.57
C ILE A 199 8.47 0.96 -9.82
N ASP A 200 9.11 0.83 -8.66
CA ASP A 200 9.69 1.94 -7.87
C ASP A 200 10.98 2.51 -8.50
N GLY A 201 11.10 2.43 -9.80
CA GLY A 201 12.22 3.00 -10.56
C GLY A 201 12.04 4.44 -11.02
N ILE A 202 10.86 5.01 -10.88
CA ILE A 202 10.53 6.42 -11.21
C ILE A 202 9.86 7.12 -10.03
N ASP A 203 10.20 8.39 -9.86
CA ASP A 203 9.58 9.27 -8.89
C ASP A 203 8.06 9.28 -9.03
N GLY A 204 7.36 8.95 -7.97
CA GLY A 204 5.91 8.98 -7.87
C GLY A 204 5.18 7.79 -8.47
N LEU A 205 5.81 6.96 -9.30
CA LEU A 205 5.09 5.91 -10.01
C LEU A 205 4.56 4.83 -9.06
N ALA A 206 5.43 4.24 -8.25
CA ALA A 206 5.01 3.23 -7.26
C ALA A 206 4.08 3.83 -6.22
N SER A 207 4.42 4.99 -5.65
CA SER A 207 3.59 5.65 -4.64
C SER A 207 2.24 6.13 -5.18
N GLY A 208 2.19 6.62 -6.42
CA GLY A 208 0.95 7.03 -7.08
C GLY A 208 0.03 5.86 -7.36
N LEU A 209 0.53 4.78 -8.00
CA LEU A 209 -0.26 3.58 -8.27
C LEU A 209 -0.74 2.90 -7.00
N CYS A 210 0.13 2.76 -6.00
CA CYS A 210 -0.26 2.22 -4.69
C CYS A 210 -1.24 3.14 -3.97
N GLY A 211 -1.12 4.47 -4.10
CA GLY A 211 -2.07 5.43 -3.56
C GLY A 211 -3.47 5.25 -4.15
N VAL A 212 -3.57 5.12 -5.47
CA VAL A 212 -4.86 4.80 -6.15
C VAL A 212 -5.39 3.44 -5.70
N ALA A 213 -4.53 2.43 -5.57
CA ALA A 213 -4.92 1.12 -5.07
C ALA A 213 -5.46 1.19 -3.63
N MET A 214 -4.80 1.94 -2.74
CA MET A 214 -5.25 2.10 -1.36
C MET A 214 -6.58 2.85 -1.27
N LEU A 215 -6.79 3.89 -2.07
CA LEU A 215 -8.06 4.58 -2.17
C LEU A 215 -9.18 3.62 -2.61
N PHE A 216 -8.92 2.85 -3.66
CA PHE A 216 -9.86 1.87 -4.18
C PHE A 216 -10.20 0.80 -3.12
N TYR A 217 -9.21 0.15 -2.52
CA TYR A 217 -9.44 -0.84 -1.47
C TYR A 217 -10.15 -0.24 -0.26
N GLY A 218 -9.77 0.96 0.18
CA GLY A 218 -10.41 1.64 1.29
C GLY A 218 -11.90 1.86 1.06
N LEU A 219 -12.28 2.33 -0.13
CA LEU A 219 -13.68 2.55 -0.51
C LEU A 219 -14.45 1.22 -0.63
N VAL A 220 -13.88 0.21 -1.28
CA VAL A 220 -14.55 -1.08 -1.46
C VAL A 220 -14.74 -1.78 -0.11
N PHE A 221 -13.71 -1.85 0.74
CA PHE A 221 -13.82 -2.43 2.08
C PHE A 221 -14.83 -1.68 2.95
N PHE A 222 -14.89 -0.36 2.82
CA PHE A 222 -15.90 0.43 3.51
C PHE A 222 -17.33 0.06 3.06
N ILE A 223 -17.55 -0.12 1.75
CA ILE A 223 -18.86 -0.48 1.19
C ILE A 223 -19.30 -1.89 1.64
N ILE A 224 -18.38 -2.87 1.65
CA ILE A 224 -18.70 -4.24 2.04
C ILE A 224 -18.74 -4.46 3.56
N GLY A 225 -18.38 -3.42 4.36
CA GLY A 225 -18.44 -3.49 5.83
C GLY A 225 -17.19 -4.04 6.51
N GLU A 226 -16.11 -4.26 5.77
CA GLU A 226 -14.81 -4.74 6.28
C GLU A 226 -13.95 -3.56 6.77
N TYR A 227 -14.45 -2.87 7.78
CA TYR A 227 -13.96 -1.56 8.20
C TYR A 227 -12.50 -1.54 8.68
N ILE A 228 -12.01 -2.62 9.30
CA ILE A 228 -10.63 -2.66 9.78
C ILE A 228 -9.62 -2.62 8.60
N TYR A 229 -9.95 -3.28 7.49
CA TYR A 229 -9.16 -3.25 6.26
C TYR A 229 -9.30 -1.91 5.53
N ALA A 230 -10.48 -1.27 5.63
CA ALA A 230 -10.66 0.11 5.16
C ALA A 230 -9.75 1.08 5.93
N LEU A 231 -9.66 0.98 7.27
CA LEU A 231 -8.74 1.79 8.07
C LEU A 231 -7.29 1.58 7.68
N LEU A 232 -6.85 0.33 7.47
CA LEU A 232 -5.50 0.02 7.02
C LEU A 232 -5.18 0.64 5.64
N ALA A 233 -6.14 0.57 4.71
CA ALA A 233 -6.00 1.16 3.40
C ALA A 233 -5.92 2.70 3.46
N PHE A 234 -6.82 3.36 4.21
CA PHE A 234 -6.80 4.81 4.37
C PHE A 234 -5.59 5.32 5.17
N ALA A 235 -5.11 4.57 6.17
CA ALA A 235 -3.87 4.89 6.86
C ALA A 235 -2.67 4.86 5.90
N THR A 236 -2.61 3.82 5.07
CA THR A 236 -1.53 3.65 4.08
C THR A 236 -1.60 4.75 3.02
N LEU A 237 -2.80 5.08 2.52
CA LEU A 237 -3.01 6.22 1.64
C LEU A 237 -2.50 7.52 2.27
N GLY A 238 -2.84 7.75 3.55
CA GLY A 238 -2.41 8.94 4.28
C GLY A 238 -0.90 9.11 4.38
N VAL A 239 -0.16 8.01 4.54
CA VAL A 239 1.32 8.03 4.54
C VAL A 239 1.87 8.32 3.14
N LEU A 240 1.23 7.76 2.10
CA LEU A 240 1.69 7.92 0.72
C LEU A 240 1.56 9.37 0.21
N VAL A 241 0.61 10.16 0.72
CA VAL A 241 0.40 11.55 0.28
C VAL A 241 1.61 12.44 0.55
N PRO A 242 2.12 12.60 1.79
CA PRO A 242 3.33 13.39 2.02
C PRO A 242 4.57 12.77 1.36
N PHE A 243 4.68 11.43 1.35
CA PHE A 243 5.79 10.77 0.67
C PHE A 243 5.81 11.11 -0.82
N PHE A 244 4.68 11.03 -1.51
CA PHE A 244 4.54 11.39 -2.92
C PHE A 244 4.99 12.83 -3.17
N TYR A 245 4.62 13.76 -2.27
CA TYR A 245 5.04 15.15 -2.37
C TYR A 245 6.56 15.29 -2.36
N TYR A 246 7.25 14.72 -1.36
CA TYR A 246 8.72 14.79 -1.27
C TYR A 246 9.43 13.99 -2.37
N ASN A 247 8.83 12.91 -2.84
CA ASN A 247 9.41 12.08 -3.89
C ASN A 247 9.32 12.74 -5.27
N VAL A 248 8.15 13.30 -5.64
CA VAL A 248 7.89 13.88 -6.98
C VAL A 248 8.32 15.34 -7.07
N PHE A 249 7.99 16.14 -6.06
CA PHE A 249 8.22 17.59 -6.07
C PHE A 249 9.47 18.01 -5.32
N GLY A 250 10.11 17.08 -4.60
CA GLY A 250 11.38 17.32 -3.93
C GLY A 250 12.49 17.69 -4.90
N ASP A 251 13.40 18.53 -4.45
CA ASP A 251 14.57 19.02 -5.20
C ASP A 251 15.84 18.49 -4.54
N PRO A 252 16.66 17.68 -5.25
CA PRO A 252 17.91 17.17 -4.71
C PRO A 252 18.87 18.27 -4.24
N THR A 253 18.88 19.44 -4.91
CA THR A 253 19.75 20.56 -4.56
C THR A 253 19.36 21.20 -3.23
N LYS A 254 18.06 21.23 -2.91
CA LYS A 254 17.51 21.70 -1.64
C LYS A 254 17.48 20.65 -0.55
N LYS A 255 18.00 19.43 -0.82
CA LYS A 255 18.04 18.29 0.11
C LYS A 255 16.66 17.91 0.67
N ASN A 256 15.60 18.11 -0.10
CA ASN A 256 14.22 17.80 0.29
C ASN A 256 13.59 16.70 -0.57
N LYS A 257 14.39 15.95 -1.35
CA LYS A 257 13.95 14.80 -2.13
C LYS A 257 14.28 13.50 -1.40
N ILE A 258 13.37 12.53 -1.48
CA ILE A 258 13.52 11.21 -0.87
C ILE A 258 13.03 10.10 -1.81
N PHE A 259 13.71 8.96 -1.81
CA PHE A 259 13.25 7.76 -2.49
C PHE A 259 12.59 6.80 -1.51
N MET A 260 11.71 5.92 -2.04
CA MET A 260 10.96 4.96 -1.26
C MET A 260 11.87 3.92 -0.60
N GLY A 261 12.82 3.39 -1.36
CA GLY A 261 13.69 2.31 -0.96
C GLY A 261 12.98 0.96 -0.87
N ASP A 262 13.77 -0.08 -0.61
CA ASP A 262 13.24 -1.43 -0.45
C ASP A 262 12.38 -1.57 0.82
N THR A 263 12.67 -0.80 1.87
CA THR A 263 11.80 -0.69 3.06
C THR A 263 10.38 -0.34 2.68
N GLY A 264 10.21 0.68 1.83
CA GLY A 264 8.89 1.17 1.43
C GLY A 264 8.19 0.25 0.45
N SER A 265 8.87 -0.11 -0.64
CA SER A 265 8.29 -0.87 -1.73
C SER A 265 7.89 -2.29 -1.32
N LEU A 266 8.70 -2.99 -0.50
CA LEU A 266 8.36 -4.32 0.04
C LEU A 266 7.20 -4.23 1.04
N THR A 267 7.20 -3.21 1.92
CA THR A 267 6.14 -3.01 2.92
C THR A 267 4.80 -2.73 2.23
N ILE A 268 4.76 -1.79 1.28
CA ILE A 268 3.53 -1.47 0.54
C ILE A 268 3.11 -2.61 -0.37
N GLY A 269 4.07 -3.31 -0.98
CA GLY A 269 3.81 -4.49 -1.79
C GLY A 269 3.08 -5.56 -0.99
N MET A 270 3.53 -5.82 0.24
CA MET A 270 2.87 -6.78 1.13
C MET A 270 1.51 -6.28 1.61
N MET A 271 1.39 -5.00 1.97
CA MET A 271 0.10 -4.42 2.36
C MET A 271 -0.93 -4.53 1.24
N THR A 272 -0.55 -4.18 0.03
CA THR A 272 -1.40 -4.26 -1.17
C THR A 272 -1.80 -5.71 -1.45
N CYS A 273 -0.87 -6.66 -1.29
CA CYS A 273 -1.13 -8.08 -1.46
C CYS A 273 -2.15 -8.61 -0.44
N ILE A 274 -1.99 -8.29 0.85
CA ILE A 274 -2.93 -8.68 1.91
C ILE A 274 -4.33 -8.12 1.62
N LEU A 275 -4.43 -6.84 1.26
CA LEU A 275 -5.71 -6.21 0.94
C LEU A 275 -6.37 -6.85 -0.29
N SER A 276 -5.61 -7.17 -1.35
CA SER A 276 -6.15 -7.85 -2.52
C SER A 276 -6.65 -9.26 -2.21
N LEU A 277 -5.89 -10.06 -1.43
CA LEU A 277 -6.31 -11.40 -1.00
C LEU A 277 -7.52 -11.35 -0.07
N LYS A 278 -7.56 -10.41 0.88
CA LYS A 278 -8.72 -10.24 1.75
C LYS A 278 -9.94 -9.85 0.95
N LEU A 279 -9.80 -8.95 -0.02
CA LEU A 279 -10.93 -8.54 -0.85
C LEU A 279 -11.44 -9.73 -1.68
N LEU A 280 -10.57 -10.56 -2.25
CA LEU A 280 -10.95 -11.77 -2.96
C LEU A 280 -11.78 -12.72 -2.09
N ASN A 281 -11.41 -12.88 -0.81
CA ASN A 281 -12.07 -13.77 0.13
C ASN A 281 -13.29 -13.15 0.83
N GLY A 282 -13.42 -11.81 0.81
CA GLY A 282 -14.47 -11.08 1.52
C GLY A 282 -15.81 -11.02 0.80
N PHE A 283 -15.89 -11.44 -0.47
CA PHE A 283 -17.16 -11.47 -1.18
C PHE A 283 -17.95 -12.73 -0.82
N PRO A 284 -19.19 -12.59 -0.29
CA PRO A 284 -20.06 -13.74 -0.04
C PRO A 284 -20.36 -14.43 -1.37
N VAL A 285 -20.12 -15.73 -1.42
CA VAL A 285 -20.49 -16.56 -2.57
C VAL A 285 -22.01 -16.74 -2.56
N ASN A 286 -22.74 -15.81 -3.15
CA ASN A 286 -24.18 -15.92 -3.29
C ASN A 286 -24.49 -16.40 -4.72
N PRO A 287 -24.93 -17.66 -4.92
CA PRO A 287 -25.15 -18.22 -6.25
C PRO A 287 -26.24 -17.51 -7.08
N SER A 288 -27.11 -16.74 -6.43
CA SER A 288 -28.25 -16.06 -7.06
C SER A 288 -27.98 -14.64 -7.56
N MET A 289 -26.84 -14.04 -7.22
CA MET A 289 -26.42 -12.76 -7.77
C MET A 289 -25.26 -12.99 -8.74
N GLN A 290 -25.39 -12.52 -9.98
CA GLN A 290 -24.24 -12.31 -10.87
C GLN A 290 -23.35 -11.23 -10.24
N GLN A 291 -22.46 -11.66 -9.32
CA GLN A 291 -21.54 -10.75 -8.67
C GLN A 291 -20.48 -10.31 -9.68
N PRO A 292 -20.08 -9.03 -9.69
CA PRO A 292 -18.91 -8.61 -10.43
C PRO A 292 -17.77 -9.54 -10.02
N ASN A 293 -17.05 -10.05 -11.01
CA ASN A 293 -16.04 -11.06 -10.78
C ASN A 293 -15.05 -10.56 -9.71
N ALA A 294 -15.17 -11.07 -8.48
CA ALA A 294 -14.44 -10.58 -7.32
C ALA A 294 -12.92 -10.65 -7.55
N PHE A 295 -12.49 -11.59 -8.40
CA PHE A 295 -11.10 -11.70 -8.81
C PHE A 295 -10.65 -10.44 -9.55
N PHE A 296 -11.40 -9.94 -10.54
CA PHE A 296 -11.04 -8.72 -11.24
C PHE A 296 -11.07 -7.50 -10.32
N LEU A 297 -12.05 -7.45 -9.41
CA LEU A 297 -12.13 -6.35 -8.45
C LEU A 297 -10.92 -6.34 -7.50
N ALA A 298 -10.52 -7.52 -7.01
CA ALA A 298 -9.38 -7.64 -6.09
C ALA A 298 -8.04 -7.27 -6.76
N TYR A 299 -7.85 -7.64 -8.03
CA TYR A 299 -6.56 -7.47 -8.71
C TYR A 299 -6.52 -6.30 -9.70
N SER A 300 -7.64 -5.60 -9.96
CA SER A 300 -7.68 -4.47 -10.90
C SER A 300 -6.65 -3.36 -10.59
N PRO A 301 -6.40 -2.97 -9.32
CA PRO A 301 -5.39 -1.95 -9.03
C PRO A 301 -3.95 -2.44 -9.26
N LEU A 302 -3.76 -3.76 -9.33
CA LEU A 302 -2.45 -4.40 -9.53
C LEU A 302 -2.13 -4.70 -11.00
N ILE A 303 -3.08 -4.47 -11.92
CA ILE A 303 -2.90 -4.81 -13.34
C ILE A 303 -1.67 -4.13 -13.91
N ILE A 304 -1.47 -2.83 -13.64
CA ILE A 304 -0.37 -2.06 -14.21
C ILE A 304 1.00 -2.59 -13.73
N PRO A 305 1.29 -2.67 -12.41
CA PRO A 305 2.57 -3.19 -11.95
C PRO A 305 2.82 -4.64 -12.40
N CYS A 306 1.82 -5.50 -12.33
CA CYS A 306 1.96 -6.90 -12.74
C CYS A 306 2.18 -7.05 -14.25
N PHE A 307 1.45 -6.30 -15.06
CA PHE A 307 1.59 -6.33 -16.51
C PHE A 307 2.96 -5.85 -16.97
N ASP A 308 3.51 -4.78 -16.35
CA ASP A 308 4.85 -4.29 -16.73
C ASP A 308 5.93 -5.35 -16.48
N VAL A 309 5.88 -6.06 -15.36
CA VAL A 309 6.81 -7.14 -15.07
C VAL A 309 6.71 -8.28 -16.09
N VAL A 310 5.49 -8.74 -16.40
CA VAL A 310 5.26 -9.80 -17.39
C VAL A 310 5.76 -9.34 -18.77
N ARG A 311 5.48 -8.13 -19.17
CA ARG A 311 5.93 -7.56 -20.44
C ARG A 311 7.46 -7.53 -20.55
N VAL A 312 8.15 -7.07 -19.51
CA VAL A 312 9.63 -7.04 -19.48
C VAL A 312 10.21 -8.44 -19.50
N TYR A 313 9.64 -9.37 -18.74
CA TYR A 313 10.03 -10.77 -18.72
C TYR A 313 9.91 -11.38 -20.14
N LEU A 314 8.76 -11.25 -20.79
CA LEU A 314 8.53 -11.78 -22.14
C LEU A 314 9.46 -11.13 -23.18
N HIS A 315 9.69 -9.84 -23.09
CA HIS A 315 10.63 -9.13 -23.97
C HIS A 315 12.05 -9.69 -23.87
N ARG A 316 12.50 -10.02 -22.67
CA ARG A 316 13.84 -10.62 -22.45
C ARG A 316 13.94 -12.02 -22.99
N VAL A 317 12.95 -12.87 -22.68
CA VAL A 317 12.91 -14.25 -23.19
C VAL A 317 12.96 -14.26 -24.72
N ARG A 318 12.16 -13.40 -25.38
CA ARG A 318 12.14 -13.28 -26.85
C ARG A 318 13.49 -12.84 -27.43
N ASN A 319 14.27 -12.07 -26.67
CA ASN A 319 15.60 -11.60 -27.11
C ASN A 319 16.75 -12.50 -26.63
N GLY A 320 16.48 -13.70 -26.11
CA GLY A 320 17.49 -14.65 -25.62
C GLY A 320 18.28 -14.15 -24.40
N LYS A 321 17.78 -13.13 -23.69
CA LYS A 321 18.43 -12.56 -22.51
C LYS A 321 17.92 -13.26 -21.23
N ASN A 322 18.78 -13.34 -20.21
CA ASN A 322 18.35 -13.86 -18.92
C ASN A 322 17.25 -12.98 -18.32
N PRO A 323 16.03 -13.53 -18.08
CA PRO A 323 14.89 -12.75 -17.60
C PRO A 323 15.04 -12.23 -16.17
N PHE A 324 15.99 -12.77 -15.38
CA PHE A 324 16.20 -12.40 -13.97
C PHE A 324 17.28 -11.35 -13.75
N LEU A 325 17.95 -10.87 -14.80
CA LEU A 325 18.95 -9.80 -14.68
C LEU A 325 18.27 -8.41 -14.70
N PRO A 326 18.84 -7.38 -14.03
CA PRO A 326 18.32 -6.01 -14.09
C PRO A 326 18.26 -5.48 -15.53
N ASP A 327 17.18 -4.73 -15.89
CA ASP A 327 17.00 -4.19 -17.25
C ASP A 327 16.50 -2.74 -17.22
N LYS A 328 16.76 -2.02 -18.33
CA LYS A 328 16.26 -0.68 -18.58
C LYS A 328 15.04 -0.66 -19.53
N ASN A 329 14.32 -1.79 -19.71
CA ASN A 329 13.21 -1.93 -20.65
C ASN A 329 11.81 -1.82 -20.00
N HIS A 330 11.72 -1.45 -18.73
CA HIS A 330 10.43 -1.13 -18.09
C HIS A 330 9.73 0.01 -18.84
N ILE A 331 8.40 0.04 -18.81
CA ILE A 331 7.60 1.05 -19.55
C ILE A 331 8.09 2.47 -19.25
N HIS A 332 8.43 2.73 -18.02
CA HIS A 332 8.93 4.02 -17.58
C HIS A 332 10.23 4.45 -18.30
N HIS A 333 11.17 3.54 -18.51
CA HIS A 333 12.39 3.86 -19.26
C HIS A 333 12.08 4.21 -20.72
N LYS A 334 11.07 3.56 -21.31
CA LYS A 334 10.62 3.88 -22.67
C LYS A 334 9.97 5.25 -22.76
N MET A 335 9.17 5.64 -21.75
CA MET A 335 8.55 6.98 -21.71
C MET A 335 9.60 8.09 -21.57
N LEU A 336 10.61 7.88 -20.73
CA LEU A 336 11.74 8.80 -20.61
C LEU A 336 12.55 8.87 -21.91
N ALA A 337 12.73 7.75 -22.61
CA ALA A 337 13.44 7.68 -23.88
C ALA A 337 12.71 8.44 -25.02
N ILE A 338 11.38 8.55 -24.98
CA ILE A 338 10.56 9.37 -25.89
C ILE A 338 10.65 10.88 -25.55
N GLY A 339 11.39 11.25 -24.49
CA GLY A 339 11.55 12.66 -24.09
C GLY A 339 10.53 13.15 -23.07
N MET A 340 9.69 12.28 -22.50
CA MET A 340 8.76 12.68 -21.43
C MET A 340 9.52 13.02 -20.15
N LYS A 341 9.11 14.10 -19.49
CA LYS A 341 9.59 14.39 -18.13
C LYS A 341 9.05 13.34 -17.14
N GLN A 342 9.81 12.98 -16.12
CA GLN A 342 9.40 12.00 -15.11
C GLN A 342 8.02 12.29 -14.50
N ARG A 343 7.74 13.55 -14.18
CA ARG A 343 6.44 14.00 -13.65
C ARG A 343 5.29 13.73 -14.63
N THR A 344 5.50 13.95 -15.90
CA THR A 344 4.47 13.71 -16.94
C THR A 344 4.22 12.21 -17.10
N ALA A 345 5.27 11.38 -17.10
CA ALA A 345 5.14 9.94 -17.15
C ALA A 345 4.37 9.40 -15.93
N CYS A 346 4.67 9.87 -14.72
CA CYS A 346 3.96 9.51 -13.51
C CYS A 346 2.46 9.88 -13.58
N LEU A 347 2.13 11.11 -13.97
CA LEU A 347 0.75 11.58 -14.04
C LEU A 347 -0.09 10.83 -15.09
N LEU A 348 0.49 10.47 -16.23
CA LEU A 348 -0.19 9.67 -17.26
C LEU A 348 -0.55 8.26 -16.75
N TYR A 349 0.26 7.68 -15.87
CA TYR A 349 -0.03 6.36 -15.29
C TYR A 349 -1.05 6.39 -14.17
N THR A 350 -1.13 7.48 -13.43
CA THR A 350 -2.01 7.60 -12.26
C THR A 350 -3.32 8.30 -12.58
N SER A 351 -3.45 8.96 -13.73
CA SER A 351 -4.71 9.56 -14.18
C SER A 351 -5.52 8.57 -15.03
N PRO A 352 -6.86 8.55 -14.92
CA PRO A 352 -7.69 7.82 -15.88
C PRO A 352 -7.44 8.35 -17.29
N SER A 353 -7.28 7.42 -18.25
CA SER A 353 -7.07 7.76 -19.67
C SER A 353 -8.12 8.78 -20.12
N PRO A 354 -7.74 9.90 -20.74
CA PRO A 354 -8.74 10.73 -21.40
C PRO A 354 -9.40 9.87 -22.49
N ARG A 355 -10.73 9.76 -22.43
CA ARG A 355 -11.50 9.19 -23.53
C ARG A 355 -11.11 9.98 -24.78
N ASP A 356 -10.74 9.28 -25.84
CA ASP A 356 -10.58 9.87 -27.15
C ASP A 356 -11.85 10.62 -27.51
N SER A 357 -11.84 11.94 -27.29
CA SER A 357 -12.83 12.85 -27.83
C SER A 357 -12.47 13.15 -29.28
N THR A 358 -12.47 12.12 -30.13
CA THR A 358 -12.46 12.28 -31.58
C THR A 358 -13.58 11.43 -32.15
N SER A 359 -14.78 11.97 -32.05
CA SER A 359 -15.88 11.61 -32.93
C SER A 359 -16.65 12.89 -33.24
N SER A 360 -16.23 13.56 -34.24
CA SER A 360 -17.10 14.35 -35.10
C SER A 360 -16.41 14.52 -36.45
#